data_c8ef96ad8d327da156035e39dd9215b9
#
_entry.id   c8ef96ad8d327da156035e39dd9215b9
#
_cell.length_a   1.000
_cell.length_b   1.000
_cell.length_c   1.000
_cell.angle_alpha   90.00
_cell.angle_beta   90.00
_cell.angle_gamma   90.00
#
_symmetry.space_group_name_H-M   'P 1'
#
loop_
_entity.id
_entity.type
_entity.pdbx_description
1 polymer ?
#
loop_
_entity_poly.entity_id
_entity_poly.type
_entity_poly.pdbx_seq_one_letter_code
_entity_poly.pdbx_strand_id
1 'polypeptide(L)'
;GDTFDELTISALKSNFDKQYAALFRRTLPNAEIEVLTWALTISTSTQSLVTGKSDYTPIPVVAVGERQVFDAETDSHIHAQIYNRNALQPGSTLTGPAIVVESQTSTFVPDGFSLNVSAGGHLVVKRDTGH
;
A
#
# COMPACT_ATOMS: atom_id res chain seq x y z
N GLY A 1 41.09 -2.27 -4.89
CA GLY A 1 40.00 -1.56 -5.53
C GLY A 1 39.74 -2.19 -6.88
N ASP A 2 38.53 -2.62 -7.12
CA ASP A 2 38.15 -3.21 -8.40
C ASP A 2 38.23 -2.12 -9.48
N THR A 3 39.09 -2.31 -10.45
CA THR A 3 39.18 -1.45 -11.63
C THR A 3 38.23 -1.99 -12.69
N PHE A 4 37.52 -1.11 -13.39
CA PHE A 4 36.72 -1.52 -14.54
C PHE A 4 37.66 -2.10 -15.63
N ASP A 5 37.27 -3.21 -16.19
CA ASP A 5 37.95 -3.81 -17.33
C ASP A 5 37.64 -3.05 -18.63
N GLU A 6 38.43 -3.25 -19.67
CA GLU A 6 38.28 -2.56 -20.95
C GLU A 6 36.91 -2.88 -21.61
N LEU A 7 36.36 -4.07 -21.39
CA LEU A 7 35.04 -4.46 -21.91
C LEU A 7 33.92 -3.66 -21.24
N THR A 8 34.02 -3.46 -19.94
CA THR A 8 33.06 -2.64 -19.17
C THR A 8 33.13 -1.19 -19.61
N ILE A 9 34.31 -0.63 -19.78
CA ILE A 9 34.52 0.75 -20.26
C ILE A 9 33.92 0.93 -21.65
N SER A 10 34.20 0.00 -22.57
CA SER A 10 33.62 0.02 -23.92
C SER A 10 32.09 -0.07 -23.93
N ALA A 11 31.53 -0.91 -23.08
CA ALA A 11 30.08 -1.04 -22.94
C ALA A 11 29.45 0.25 -22.40
N LEU A 12 30.05 0.89 -21.40
CA LEU A 12 29.59 2.17 -20.85
C LEU A 12 29.59 3.26 -21.91
N LYS A 13 30.67 3.38 -22.69
CA LYS A 13 30.76 4.33 -23.79
C LYS A 13 29.68 4.08 -24.85
N SER A 14 29.51 2.84 -25.26
CA SER A 14 28.49 2.46 -26.24
C SER A 14 27.07 2.80 -25.76
N ASN A 15 26.79 2.55 -24.49
CA ASN A 15 25.47 2.87 -23.90
C ASN A 15 25.26 4.39 -23.80
N PHE A 16 26.28 5.15 -23.44
CA PHE A 16 26.24 6.61 -23.45
C PHE A 16 25.92 7.14 -24.84
N ASP A 17 26.67 6.71 -25.87
CA ASP A 17 26.48 7.17 -27.25
C ASP A 17 25.05 6.86 -27.74
N LYS A 18 24.51 5.68 -27.43
CA LYS A 18 23.12 5.31 -27.76
C LYS A 18 22.10 6.24 -27.10
N GLN A 19 22.24 6.47 -25.81
CA GLN A 19 21.32 7.34 -25.06
C GLN A 19 21.44 8.79 -25.52
N TYR A 20 22.67 9.28 -25.75
CA TYR A 20 22.90 10.62 -26.24
C TYR A 20 22.30 10.83 -27.64
N ALA A 21 22.48 9.86 -28.54
CA ALA A 21 21.88 9.91 -29.86
C ALA A 21 20.35 9.87 -29.83
N ALA A 22 19.76 9.11 -28.90
CA ALA A 22 18.30 9.06 -28.73
C ALA A 22 17.74 10.41 -28.25
N LEU A 23 18.43 11.11 -27.34
CA LEU A 23 17.99 12.40 -26.81
C LEU A 23 18.26 13.56 -27.74
N PHE A 24 19.48 13.61 -28.34
CA PHE A 24 19.96 14.77 -29.10
C PHE A 24 20.04 14.53 -30.61
N ARG A 25 19.73 13.33 -31.08
CA ARG A 25 19.78 12.91 -32.50
C ARG A 25 21.15 13.07 -33.15
N ARG A 26 22.22 13.08 -32.35
CA ARG A 26 23.61 13.15 -32.79
C ARG A 26 24.51 12.47 -31.77
N THR A 27 25.70 12.08 -32.15
CA THR A 27 26.78 11.63 -31.28
C THR A 27 27.84 12.69 -31.16
N LEU A 28 28.75 12.53 -30.21
CA LEU A 28 29.93 13.38 -30.01
C LEU A 28 31.19 12.57 -30.38
N PRO A 29 31.55 12.47 -31.68
CA PRO A 29 32.72 11.74 -32.10
C PRO A 29 33.98 12.42 -31.52
N ASN A 30 34.91 11.61 -31.00
CA ASN A 30 36.19 12.06 -30.42
C ASN A 30 36.06 12.86 -29.09
N ALA A 31 34.92 12.85 -28.43
CA ALA A 31 34.82 13.40 -27.08
C ALA A 31 35.29 12.39 -26.05
N GLU A 32 36.06 12.84 -25.09
CA GLU A 32 36.32 12.09 -23.87
C GLU A 32 35.10 12.16 -22.97
N ILE A 33 34.74 11.03 -22.37
CA ILE A 33 33.58 10.92 -21.48
C ILE A 33 34.10 10.79 -20.05
N GLU A 34 33.73 11.74 -19.22
CA GLU A 34 34.02 11.73 -17.80
C GLU A 34 32.73 11.40 -17.00
N VAL A 35 32.84 10.48 -16.07
CA VAL A 35 31.73 10.14 -15.18
C VAL A 35 31.91 10.85 -13.85
N LEU A 36 31.10 11.88 -13.61
CA LEU A 36 31.16 12.71 -12.42
C LEU A 36 30.45 12.10 -11.20
N THR A 37 29.38 11.35 -11.45
CA THR A 37 28.56 10.80 -10.38
C THR A 37 28.02 9.43 -10.76
N TRP A 38 28.06 8.51 -9.81
CA TRP A 38 27.42 7.22 -9.90
C TRP A 38 26.21 7.17 -8.96
N ALA A 39 25.07 6.73 -9.48
CA ALA A 39 23.87 6.49 -8.68
C ALA A 39 23.35 5.10 -8.98
N LEU A 40 23.18 4.30 -7.93
CA LEU A 40 22.56 2.97 -8.01
C LEU A 40 21.21 3.01 -7.31
N THR A 41 20.16 2.74 -8.06
CA THR A 41 18.83 2.55 -7.48
C THR A 41 18.44 1.09 -7.57
N ILE A 42 18.17 0.48 -6.42
CA ILE A 42 17.70 -0.90 -6.33
C ILE A 42 16.24 -0.84 -5.90
N SER A 43 15.38 -1.44 -6.69
CA SER A 43 13.98 -1.61 -6.32
C SER A 43 13.58 -3.07 -6.46
N THR A 44 12.77 -3.56 -5.54
CA THR A 44 12.10 -4.83 -5.68
C THR A 44 10.76 -4.62 -6.38
N SER A 45 10.36 -5.55 -7.23
CA SER A 45 9.01 -5.54 -7.75
C SER A 45 8.04 -5.71 -6.58
N THR A 46 7.25 -4.69 -6.29
CA THR A 46 6.12 -4.82 -5.39
C THR A 46 5.14 -5.78 -6.06
N GLN A 47 4.84 -6.89 -5.40
CA GLN A 47 3.76 -7.74 -5.87
C GLN A 47 2.52 -6.86 -6.01
N SER A 48 1.95 -6.82 -7.19
CA SER A 48 0.68 -6.13 -7.42
C SER A 48 -0.32 -6.66 -6.40
N LEU A 49 -0.83 -5.79 -5.55
CA LEU A 49 -1.88 -6.16 -4.61
C LEU A 49 -3.01 -6.74 -5.44
N VAL A 50 -3.24 -8.02 -5.31
CA VAL A 50 -4.35 -8.68 -5.99
C VAL A 50 -5.63 -8.12 -5.37
N THR A 51 -6.18 -7.09 -5.99
CA THR A 51 -7.54 -6.61 -5.70
C THR A 51 -8.53 -7.60 -6.31
N GLY A 52 -8.42 -8.87 -5.92
CA GLY A 52 -9.43 -9.86 -6.25
C GLY A 52 -10.72 -9.50 -5.52
N LYS A 53 -11.83 -9.48 -6.24
CA LYS A 53 -13.14 -9.64 -5.61
C LYS A 53 -13.07 -10.95 -4.85
N SER A 54 -12.97 -10.90 -3.55
CA SER A 54 -12.99 -12.11 -2.76
C SER A 54 -14.45 -12.44 -2.47
N ASP A 55 -14.93 -13.51 -3.08
CA ASP A 55 -16.17 -14.16 -2.69
C ASP A 55 -15.94 -14.92 -1.37
N TYR A 56 -15.57 -14.18 -0.32
CA TYR A 56 -15.48 -14.79 1.01
C TYR A 56 -16.88 -14.87 1.62
N THR A 57 -17.21 -16.04 2.14
CA THR A 57 -18.32 -16.16 3.08
C THR A 57 -18.00 -15.28 4.29
N PRO A 58 -18.90 -14.35 4.66
CA PRO A 58 -18.67 -13.47 5.79
C PRO A 58 -18.35 -14.26 7.06
N ILE A 59 -17.22 -13.94 7.70
CA ILE A 59 -16.81 -14.54 8.96
C ILE A 59 -17.20 -13.56 10.07
N PRO A 60 -18.17 -13.90 10.93
CA PRO A 60 -18.55 -13.06 12.05
C PRO A 60 -17.40 -12.99 13.06
N VAL A 61 -17.19 -11.82 13.63
CA VAL A 61 -16.16 -11.58 14.63
C VAL A 61 -16.80 -11.26 15.96
N VAL A 62 -16.21 -11.76 17.05
CA VAL A 62 -16.69 -11.50 18.40
C VAL A 62 -16.03 -10.21 18.92
N ALA A 63 -16.85 -9.29 19.42
CA ALA A 63 -16.38 -8.09 20.10
C ALA A 63 -15.67 -8.45 21.42
N VAL A 64 -14.59 -7.76 21.74
CA VAL A 64 -13.84 -7.92 23.00
C VAL A 64 -14.32 -6.98 24.10
N GLY A 65 -15.19 -6.04 23.78
CA GLY A 65 -15.79 -5.07 24.70
C GLY A 65 -16.64 -4.05 23.96
N GLU A 66 -17.06 -3.05 24.70
CA GLU A 66 -17.81 -1.90 24.16
C GLU A 66 -17.30 -0.60 24.77
N ARG A 67 -17.51 0.52 24.10
CA ARG A 67 -17.17 1.83 24.57
C ARG A 67 -18.17 2.87 24.12
N GLN A 68 -18.48 3.83 24.99
CA GLN A 68 -19.21 5.02 24.62
C GLN A 68 -18.32 5.97 23.82
N VAL A 69 -18.79 6.40 22.65
CA VAL A 69 -18.14 7.36 21.77
C VAL A 69 -19.12 8.48 21.44
N PHE A 70 -18.62 9.69 21.27
CA PHE A 70 -19.44 10.80 20.81
C PHE A 70 -19.61 10.71 19.29
N ASP A 71 -20.84 10.74 18.84
CA ASP A 71 -21.22 10.80 17.42
C ASP A 71 -21.63 12.22 17.08
N ALA A 72 -20.82 12.88 16.25
CA ALA A 72 -21.06 14.26 15.84
C ALA A 72 -22.23 14.40 14.85
N GLU A 73 -22.63 13.33 14.17
CA GLU A 73 -23.75 13.36 13.22
C GLU A 73 -25.09 13.40 13.96
N THR A 74 -25.18 12.68 15.06
CA THR A 74 -26.40 12.61 15.89
C THR A 74 -26.34 13.48 17.13
N ASP A 75 -25.21 14.20 17.37
CA ASP A 75 -24.94 15.02 18.56
C ASP A 75 -25.20 14.23 19.86
N SER A 76 -24.82 12.95 19.89
CA SER A 76 -25.13 12.07 21.00
C SER A 76 -24.00 11.07 21.27
N HIS A 77 -24.05 10.44 22.45
CA HIS A 77 -23.14 9.33 22.76
C HIS A 77 -23.78 8.01 22.33
N ILE A 78 -23.05 7.26 21.54
CA ILE A 78 -23.43 5.93 21.06
C ILE A 78 -22.50 4.86 21.60
N HIS A 79 -22.96 3.62 21.69
CA HIS A 79 -22.17 2.48 22.08
C HIS A 79 -21.50 1.83 20.86
N ALA A 80 -20.16 1.82 20.82
CA ALA A 80 -19.38 1.18 19.77
C ALA A 80 -18.79 -0.12 20.28
N GLN A 81 -18.91 -1.19 19.52
CA GLN A 81 -18.29 -2.47 19.82
C GLN A 81 -16.78 -2.42 19.54
N ILE A 82 -15.98 -3.02 20.40
CA ILE A 82 -14.51 -3.04 20.27
C ILE A 82 -14.06 -4.39 19.72
N TYR A 83 -13.24 -4.35 18.68
CA TYR A 83 -12.67 -5.54 18.05
C TYR A 83 -11.13 -5.43 18.05
N ASN A 84 -10.46 -6.56 18.27
CA ASN A 84 -8.99 -6.60 18.15
C ASN A 84 -8.63 -6.89 16.70
N ARG A 85 -7.76 -6.07 16.11
CA ARG A 85 -7.27 -6.24 14.74
C ARG A 85 -6.66 -7.62 14.49
N ASN A 86 -5.95 -8.17 15.47
CA ASN A 86 -5.30 -9.49 15.36
C ASN A 86 -6.30 -10.66 15.27
N ALA A 87 -7.54 -10.46 15.69
CA ALA A 87 -8.61 -11.45 15.55
C ALA A 87 -9.31 -11.39 14.19
N LEU A 88 -9.05 -10.36 13.38
CA LEU A 88 -9.65 -10.17 12.07
C LEU A 88 -8.83 -10.87 10.98
N GLN A 89 -9.44 -11.80 10.29
CA GLN A 89 -8.86 -12.55 9.16
C GLN A 89 -9.46 -12.07 7.83
N PRO A 90 -8.82 -12.36 6.68
CA PRO A 90 -9.46 -12.15 5.38
C PRO A 90 -10.86 -12.77 5.33
N GLY A 91 -11.86 -11.98 4.93
CA GLY A 91 -13.26 -12.36 4.97
C GLY A 91 -14.01 -11.99 6.25
N SER A 92 -13.32 -11.56 7.33
CA SER A 92 -13.99 -11.00 8.50
C SER A 92 -14.82 -9.78 8.15
N THR A 93 -16.05 -9.72 8.70
CA THR A 93 -16.98 -8.60 8.51
C THR A 93 -17.53 -8.13 9.85
N LEU A 94 -17.75 -6.85 9.98
CA LEU A 94 -18.43 -6.23 11.10
C LEU A 94 -19.19 -4.99 10.64
N THR A 95 -20.20 -4.59 11.38
CA THR A 95 -21.00 -3.38 11.14
C THR A 95 -20.74 -2.36 12.22
N GLY A 96 -20.85 -1.07 11.87
CA GLY A 96 -20.79 0.02 12.84
C GLY A 96 -22.05 0.14 13.70
N PRO A 97 -21.97 0.84 14.83
CA PRO A 97 -20.79 1.54 15.36
C PRO A 97 -19.75 0.57 15.94
N ALA A 98 -18.52 0.65 15.49
CA ALA A 98 -17.46 -0.26 15.92
C ALA A 98 -16.08 0.41 15.94
N ILE A 99 -15.18 -0.11 16.77
CA ILE A 99 -13.78 0.32 16.86
C ILE A 99 -12.89 -0.92 16.68
N VAL A 100 -12.03 -0.89 15.69
CA VAL A 100 -10.96 -1.89 15.53
C VAL A 100 -9.68 -1.34 16.14
N VAL A 101 -9.17 -1.98 17.18
CA VAL A 101 -7.98 -1.54 17.92
C VAL A 101 -6.75 -2.27 17.42
N GLU A 102 -5.68 -1.52 17.18
CA GLU A 102 -4.33 -1.98 16.84
C GLU A 102 -3.33 -1.48 17.87
N SER A 103 -2.06 -1.89 17.76
CA SER A 103 -1.02 -1.49 18.73
C SER A 103 -0.72 0.01 18.76
N GLN A 104 -0.88 0.71 17.66
CA GLN A 104 -0.51 2.13 17.52
C GLN A 104 -1.64 3.01 16.98
N THR A 105 -2.76 2.42 16.56
CA THR A 105 -3.88 3.15 15.96
C THR A 105 -5.20 2.44 16.23
N SER A 106 -6.28 3.08 15.85
CA SER A 106 -7.61 2.46 15.83
C SER A 106 -8.40 2.93 14.62
N THR A 107 -9.24 2.06 14.10
CA THR A 107 -10.16 2.38 13.01
C THR A 107 -11.57 2.46 13.57
N PHE A 108 -12.21 3.60 13.43
CA PHE A 108 -13.63 3.77 13.77
C PHE A 108 -14.50 3.47 12.55
N VAL A 109 -15.52 2.66 12.75
CA VAL A 109 -16.57 2.34 11.75
C VAL A 109 -17.83 3.00 12.23
N PRO A 110 -18.31 4.07 11.57
CA PRO A 110 -19.53 4.78 11.95
C PRO A 110 -20.79 3.91 11.83
N ASP A 111 -21.88 4.36 12.41
CA ASP A 111 -23.21 3.77 12.14
C ASP A 111 -23.56 3.90 10.65
N GLY A 112 -24.26 2.93 10.08
CA GLY A 112 -24.54 2.86 8.64
C GLY A 112 -23.33 2.53 7.77
N PHE A 113 -22.22 2.06 8.36
CA PHE A 113 -21.06 1.54 7.64
C PHE A 113 -20.75 0.11 8.04
N SER A 114 -20.22 -0.64 7.09
CA SER A 114 -19.66 -1.95 7.31
C SER A 114 -18.15 -1.98 7.00
N LEU A 115 -17.45 -2.84 7.70
CA LEU A 115 -16.04 -3.12 7.48
C LEU A 115 -15.88 -4.56 7.04
N ASN A 116 -15.07 -4.78 6.01
CA ASN A 116 -14.63 -6.13 5.64
C ASN A 116 -13.09 -6.17 5.55
N VAL A 117 -12.52 -7.35 5.78
CA VAL A 117 -11.09 -7.60 5.59
C VAL A 117 -10.89 -8.24 4.22
N SER A 118 -10.13 -7.55 3.37
CA SER A 118 -9.80 -8.04 2.02
C SER A 118 -8.86 -9.24 2.05
N ALA A 119 -8.68 -9.92 0.90
CA ALA A 119 -7.72 -11.00 0.73
C ALA A 119 -6.28 -10.61 1.10
N GLY A 120 -5.91 -9.35 0.86
CA GLY A 120 -4.62 -8.78 1.23
C GLY A 120 -4.52 -8.34 2.70
N GLY A 121 -5.55 -8.60 3.53
CA GLY A 121 -5.56 -8.21 4.93
C GLY A 121 -5.89 -6.74 5.19
N HIS A 122 -6.31 -5.96 4.19
CA HIS A 122 -6.68 -4.56 4.38
C HIS A 122 -8.07 -4.41 4.94
N LEU A 123 -8.25 -3.43 5.84
CA LEU A 123 -9.57 -3.03 6.32
C LEU A 123 -10.23 -2.14 5.25
N VAL A 124 -11.39 -2.55 4.79
CA VAL A 124 -12.19 -1.82 3.79
C VAL A 124 -13.50 -1.42 4.43
N VAL A 125 -13.67 -0.12 4.69
CA VAL A 125 -14.90 0.45 5.26
C VAL A 125 -15.75 0.98 4.11
N LYS A 126 -17.02 0.61 4.10
CA LYS A 126 -18.00 1.04 3.09
C LYS A 126 -19.26 1.50 3.77
N ARG A 127 -19.90 2.51 3.19
CA ARG A 127 -21.24 2.90 3.60
C ARG A 127 -22.24 1.81 3.15
N ASP A 128 -23.10 1.43 4.05
CA ASP A 128 -24.18 0.51 3.72
C ASP A 128 -25.18 1.25 2.81
N THR A 129 -25.37 0.73 1.60
CA THR A 129 -26.43 1.23 0.72
C THR A 129 -27.74 0.76 1.31
N GLY A 130 -28.44 1.69 1.98
CA GLY A 130 -29.79 1.41 2.48
C GLY A 130 -30.68 0.90 1.35
N HIS A 131 -31.48 -0.07 1.70
CA HIS A 131 -32.61 -0.50 0.88
C HIS A 131 -33.66 0.58 0.83
#